data_278c21cf8a92a69aa3e82254bbd463c3
#
_entry.id   278c21cf8a92a69aa3e82254bbd463c3
#
_cell.length_a   1.000
_cell.length_b   1.000
_cell.length_c   1.000
_cell.angle_alpha   90.00
_cell.angle_beta   90.00
_cell.angle_gamma   90.00
#
_symmetry.space_group_name_H-M   'P 1'
#
loop_
_entity.id
_entity.type
_entity.pdbx_description
1 polymer ?
#
loop_
_entity_poly.entity_id
_entity_poly.type
_entity_poly.pdbx_seq_one_letter_code
_entity_poly.pdbx_strand_id
1 'polypeptide(L)'
;MMKVLPTLSEAMEIAANGKYDVLPLSCELLSDFTTPIEAMRILKAVSTHCYMLESAQANDRWGRYTFLGFDPKMEITCIDGEMKAGDTVMHTDNPSDYLRSLLAKYKSPRFDYLPPFTGGLVGYFSYDYLGYSEPSVKREVEDSEAFKDVDLMLFDKVIAFDNVRQKIILIANMRIEDGSDGYNRAAEELHKLAELLKNGKKSQEKSGRLKGEVTPLFNKEEYCAMVERAKTHIREGDIFQIVLSNRLSAPFEGSLLNTYRVLRTINPSPYMFYFSGTDVEVAGASPETLVKLEDGVLHTFPLAGTRPRGKTEKEDLALERELLADEKELAEHNMLVDLGRNDLGKISTFGTVSVEKLHSIERYSHVMHIGSTVRGEIRPDKDALDAIEAVLPAGTLSGAPKIRACQLIGELENNKRGIYGGAIGYIDFTGNMDTCIAIRIAYKKNGKVFVRSGAGIVADSNPEKEFEECLNKAKSSLRALELAQEVE
;
A
#
# COMPACT_ATOMS: atom_id res chain seq x y z
N MET A 1 20.88 -9.51 29.83
CA MET A 1 21.42 -8.83 28.63
C MET A 1 20.60 -9.28 27.43
N MET A 2 20.10 -8.40 26.58
CA MET A 2 19.42 -8.82 25.34
C MET A 2 20.44 -9.51 24.43
N LYS A 3 20.07 -10.65 23.85
CA LYS A 3 20.91 -11.33 22.85
C LYS A 3 20.74 -10.62 21.52
N VAL A 4 21.84 -10.04 21.01
CA VAL A 4 21.87 -9.40 19.67
C VAL A 4 22.39 -10.43 18.66
N LEU A 5 21.73 -10.52 17.52
CA LEU A 5 22.09 -11.36 16.38
C LEU A 5 22.19 -10.49 15.11
N PRO A 6 23.17 -10.79 14.21
CA PRO A 6 24.31 -11.65 14.46
C PRO A 6 25.23 -11.12 15.57
N THR A 7 26.11 -11.94 16.10
CA THR A 7 27.16 -11.51 17.04
C THR A 7 28.18 -10.61 16.34
N LEU A 8 28.98 -9.85 17.10
CA LEU A 8 30.00 -8.97 16.51
C LEU A 8 30.95 -9.77 15.58
N SER A 9 31.38 -10.98 15.99
CA SER A 9 32.27 -11.81 15.18
C SER A 9 31.64 -12.22 13.86
N GLU A 10 30.39 -12.68 13.89
CA GLU A 10 29.62 -13.05 12.70
C GLU A 10 29.35 -11.84 11.79
N ALA A 11 29.03 -10.69 12.40
CA ALA A 11 28.81 -9.45 11.66
C ALA A 11 30.07 -8.99 10.90
N MET A 12 31.25 -9.07 11.55
CA MET A 12 32.52 -8.73 10.90
C MET A 12 32.93 -9.72 9.82
N GLU A 13 32.61 -10.98 9.97
CA GLU A 13 32.83 -12.01 8.93
C GLU A 13 31.93 -11.73 7.70
N ILE A 14 30.65 -11.37 7.89
CA ILE A 14 29.74 -11.00 6.81
C ILE A 14 30.23 -9.71 6.13
N ALA A 15 30.67 -8.71 6.91
CA ALA A 15 31.20 -7.47 6.40
C ALA A 15 32.43 -7.67 5.52
N ALA A 16 33.31 -8.60 5.88
CA ALA A 16 34.53 -8.89 5.13
C ALA A 16 34.25 -9.46 3.72
N ASN A 17 33.05 -9.98 3.45
CA ASN A 17 32.68 -10.49 2.12
C ASN A 17 32.50 -9.38 1.07
N GLY A 18 32.37 -8.09 1.46
CA GLY A 18 32.29 -6.95 0.55
C GLY A 18 31.04 -6.89 -0.35
N LYS A 19 30.00 -7.67 0.00
CA LYS A 19 28.79 -7.79 -0.83
C LYS A 19 27.67 -6.83 -0.44
N TYR A 20 27.72 -6.27 0.76
CA TYR A 20 26.63 -5.53 1.37
C TYR A 20 27.10 -4.18 1.93
N ASP A 21 26.19 -3.23 2.05
CA ASP A 21 26.44 -1.89 2.58
C ASP A 21 25.92 -1.74 4.01
N VAL A 22 24.84 -2.46 4.31
CA VAL A 22 24.21 -2.49 5.64
C VAL A 22 24.02 -3.93 6.11
N LEU A 23 23.92 -4.08 7.44
CA LEU A 23 23.68 -5.37 8.08
C LEU A 23 22.63 -5.20 9.18
N PRO A 24 21.49 -5.90 9.12
CA PRO A 24 20.47 -5.84 10.16
C PRO A 24 20.93 -6.58 11.41
N LEU A 25 21.04 -5.87 12.52
CA LEU A 25 21.15 -6.43 13.85
C LEU A 25 19.76 -6.54 14.46
N SER A 26 19.52 -7.58 15.23
CA SER A 26 18.22 -7.83 15.84
C SER A 26 18.30 -8.36 17.25
N CYS A 27 17.25 -8.12 18.03
CA CYS A 27 16.98 -8.78 19.29
C CYS A 27 15.49 -9.08 19.43
N GLU A 28 15.15 -10.08 20.24
CA GLU A 28 13.76 -10.47 20.49
C GLU A 28 13.33 -10.10 21.92
N LEU A 29 12.09 -9.62 22.04
CA LEU A 29 11.37 -9.41 23.30
C LEU A 29 10.08 -10.27 23.28
N LEU A 30 9.52 -10.57 24.45
CA LEU A 30 8.15 -11.11 24.53
C LEU A 30 7.15 -9.98 24.24
N SER A 31 6.05 -10.27 23.56
CA SER A 31 5.04 -9.27 23.18
C SER A 31 3.92 -9.10 24.22
N ASP A 32 4.07 -9.70 25.39
CA ASP A 32 3.04 -9.73 26.44
C ASP A 32 2.86 -8.43 27.23
N PHE A 33 3.73 -7.42 27.00
CA PHE A 33 3.68 -6.15 27.72
C PHE A 33 3.10 -4.98 26.89
N THR A 34 2.93 -5.13 25.59
CA THR A 34 2.40 -4.07 24.72
C THR A 34 1.73 -4.64 23.46
N THR A 35 0.87 -3.84 22.84
CA THR A 35 0.25 -4.15 21.54
C THR A 35 0.80 -3.25 20.43
N PRO A 36 0.64 -3.60 19.14
CA PRO A 36 1.05 -2.71 18.04
C PRO A 36 0.45 -1.30 18.13
N ILE A 37 -0.82 -1.16 18.53
CA ILE A 37 -1.47 0.15 18.70
C ILE A 37 -0.85 0.95 19.85
N GLU A 38 -0.57 0.31 20.98
CA GLU A 38 0.07 0.97 22.12
C GLU A 38 1.52 1.39 21.76
N ALA A 39 2.26 0.53 21.07
CA ALA A 39 3.57 0.87 20.53
C ALA A 39 3.48 2.07 19.58
N MET A 40 2.53 2.09 18.65
CA MET A 40 2.31 3.24 17.75
C MET A 40 2.05 4.54 18.53
N ARG A 41 1.24 4.51 19.58
CA ARG A 41 1.00 5.68 20.44
C ARG A 41 2.28 6.19 21.11
N ILE A 42 3.18 5.27 21.49
CA ILE A 42 4.49 5.64 22.06
C ILE A 42 5.38 6.27 20.98
N LEU A 43 5.46 5.67 19.78
CA LEU A 43 6.25 6.17 18.67
C LEU A 43 5.80 7.56 18.22
N LYS A 44 4.50 7.81 18.14
CA LYS A 44 3.92 9.12 17.81
C LYS A 44 4.19 10.20 18.87
N ALA A 45 4.57 9.84 20.08
CA ALA A 45 4.98 10.83 21.09
C ALA A 45 6.40 11.37 20.85
N VAL A 46 7.22 10.65 20.06
CA VAL A 46 8.63 11.00 19.80
C VAL A 46 8.92 11.33 18.34
N SER A 47 7.98 11.02 17.41
CA SER A 47 8.16 11.33 16.00
C SER A 47 6.80 11.65 15.34
N THR A 48 6.80 12.62 14.43
CA THR A 48 5.65 12.91 13.55
C THR A 48 5.58 11.93 12.37
N HIS A 49 6.72 11.33 12.01
CA HIS A 49 6.85 10.36 10.93
C HIS A 49 6.82 8.95 11.50
N CYS A 50 5.68 8.29 11.33
CA CYS A 50 5.47 6.93 11.81
C CYS A 50 4.71 6.12 10.77
N TYR A 51 4.92 4.80 10.77
CA TYR A 51 4.08 3.88 10.01
C TYR A 51 3.73 2.63 10.82
N MET A 52 2.62 2.00 10.45
CA MET A 52 2.24 0.66 10.83
C MET A 52 1.67 -0.05 9.60
N LEU A 53 2.21 -1.23 9.30
CA LEU A 53 1.75 -2.12 8.25
C LEU A 53 1.41 -3.46 8.89
N GLU A 54 0.19 -3.94 8.70
CA GLU A 54 -0.27 -5.22 9.23
C GLU A 54 -1.27 -5.90 8.28
N SER A 55 -1.60 -7.13 8.56
CA SER A 55 -2.68 -7.85 7.90
C SER A 55 -3.69 -8.36 8.93
N ALA A 56 -4.97 -8.22 8.62
CA ALA A 56 -6.04 -8.77 9.46
C ALA A 56 -6.32 -10.25 9.15
N GLN A 57 -5.70 -10.83 8.13
CA GLN A 57 -5.82 -12.25 7.82
C GLN A 57 -4.85 -13.08 8.67
N ALA A 58 -5.41 -13.91 9.55
CA ALA A 58 -4.65 -14.82 10.41
C ALA A 58 -4.19 -16.07 9.64
N ASN A 59 -3.46 -15.90 8.52
CA ASN A 59 -2.82 -17.02 7.84
C ASN A 59 -1.29 -16.83 7.81
N ASP A 60 -0.55 -17.92 7.74
CA ASP A 60 0.92 -17.95 7.86
C ASP A 60 1.65 -17.13 6.79
N ARG A 61 0.97 -16.73 5.72
CA ARG A 61 1.58 -15.97 4.61
C ARG A 61 1.46 -14.45 4.76
N TRP A 62 0.33 -13.93 5.26
CA TRP A 62 0.00 -12.50 5.21
C TRP A 62 -0.15 -11.85 6.59
N GLY A 63 -0.60 -12.61 7.60
CA GLY A 63 -0.95 -12.09 8.92
C GLY A 63 0.10 -12.28 10.00
N ARG A 64 1.29 -12.82 9.66
CA ARG A 64 2.28 -13.15 10.67
C ARG A 64 2.88 -11.94 11.36
N TYR A 65 3.21 -10.90 10.58
CA TYR A 65 3.94 -9.75 11.11
C TYR A 65 3.12 -8.48 11.08
N THR A 66 3.30 -7.65 12.12
CA THR A 66 2.92 -6.24 12.12
C THR A 66 4.20 -5.42 12.21
N PHE A 67 4.45 -4.59 11.20
CA PHE A 67 5.63 -3.74 11.12
C PHE A 67 5.31 -2.31 11.58
N LEU A 68 6.20 -1.76 12.41
CA LEU A 68 6.16 -0.35 12.81
C LEU A 68 7.53 0.29 12.61
N GLY A 69 7.51 1.57 12.28
CA GLY A 69 8.71 2.41 12.24
C GLY A 69 8.39 3.86 12.57
N PHE A 70 9.44 4.57 12.92
CA PHE A 70 9.39 5.98 13.29
C PHE A 70 10.76 6.62 13.07
N ASP A 71 10.79 7.94 13.03
CA ASP A 71 12.02 8.73 12.92
C ASP A 71 12.88 8.24 11.73
N PRO A 72 12.39 8.42 10.48
CA PRO A 72 13.09 7.98 9.27
C PRO A 72 14.40 8.76 9.10
N LYS A 73 15.37 8.15 8.39
CA LYS A 73 16.61 8.85 8.01
C LYS A 73 16.34 10.03 7.08
N MET A 74 15.33 9.92 6.24
CA MET A 74 14.84 11.00 5.39
C MET A 74 13.43 10.71 4.89
N GLU A 75 12.70 11.77 4.58
CA GLU A 75 11.49 11.74 3.76
C GLU A 75 11.86 12.11 2.33
N ILE A 76 11.27 11.42 1.35
CA ILE A 76 11.50 11.61 -0.07
C ILE A 76 10.16 11.87 -0.71
N THR A 77 9.99 13.07 -1.28
CA THR A 77 8.74 13.48 -1.92
C THR A 77 8.98 13.93 -3.34
N CYS A 78 7.97 13.77 -4.20
CA CYS A 78 8.00 14.31 -5.56
C CYS A 78 6.62 14.86 -5.92
N ILE A 79 6.59 16.03 -6.55
CA ILE A 79 5.39 16.65 -7.14
C ILE A 79 5.79 17.22 -8.49
N ASP A 80 5.18 16.74 -9.56
CA ASP A 80 5.38 17.23 -10.94
C ASP A 80 6.88 17.34 -11.34
N GLY A 81 7.70 16.36 -10.89
CA GLY A 81 9.13 16.30 -11.16
C GLY A 81 10.01 17.11 -10.21
N GLU A 82 9.44 17.95 -9.34
CA GLU A 82 10.18 18.55 -8.24
C GLU A 82 10.31 17.54 -7.09
N MET A 83 11.52 17.01 -6.92
CA MET A 83 11.83 15.99 -5.92
C MET A 83 12.59 16.58 -4.75
N LYS A 84 12.16 16.26 -3.54
CA LYS A 84 12.84 16.62 -2.30
C LYS A 84 13.24 15.35 -1.55
N ALA A 85 14.52 15.25 -1.18
CA ALA A 85 15.07 14.14 -0.40
C ALA A 85 15.88 14.71 0.78
N GLY A 86 15.32 14.66 1.98
CA GLY A 86 15.82 15.41 3.12
C GLY A 86 15.88 16.91 2.81
N ASP A 87 17.07 17.50 2.90
CA ASP A 87 17.32 18.93 2.61
C ASP A 87 17.63 19.22 1.13
N THR A 88 17.76 18.18 0.29
CA THR A 88 18.11 18.34 -1.12
C THR A 88 16.86 18.45 -1.97
N VAL A 89 16.80 19.48 -2.81
CA VAL A 89 15.74 19.66 -3.82
C VAL A 89 16.38 19.50 -5.20
N MET A 90 15.73 18.75 -6.08
CA MET A 90 16.18 18.51 -7.46
C MET A 90 14.99 18.37 -8.38
N HIS A 91 15.21 18.61 -9.68
CA HIS A 91 14.23 18.28 -10.72
C HIS A 91 14.58 16.92 -11.33
N THR A 92 13.58 16.09 -11.58
CA THR A 92 13.73 14.77 -12.19
C THR A 92 12.57 14.47 -13.15
N ASP A 93 12.91 13.86 -14.27
CA ASP A 93 11.92 13.31 -15.20
C ASP A 93 11.47 11.90 -14.80
N ASN A 94 12.24 11.22 -13.93
CA ASN A 94 11.91 9.92 -13.38
C ASN A 94 12.40 9.77 -11.93
N PRO A 95 11.50 9.84 -10.93
CA PRO A 95 11.87 9.66 -9.53
C PRO A 95 12.53 8.31 -9.19
N SER A 96 12.24 7.24 -9.97
CA SER A 96 12.86 5.92 -9.76
C SER A 96 14.39 5.95 -9.88
N ASP A 97 14.97 6.82 -10.70
CA ASP A 97 16.43 6.87 -10.89
C ASP A 97 17.13 7.28 -9.58
N TYR A 98 16.58 8.28 -8.91
CA TYR A 98 17.08 8.68 -7.60
C TYR A 98 16.88 7.59 -6.55
N LEU A 99 15.65 7.01 -6.49
CA LEU A 99 15.32 5.97 -5.52
C LEU A 99 16.22 4.74 -5.70
N ARG A 100 16.51 4.35 -6.95
CA ARG A 100 17.42 3.26 -7.29
C ARG A 100 18.84 3.55 -6.81
N SER A 101 19.34 4.77 -7.08
CA SER A 101 20.67 5.20 -6.63
C SER A 101 20.78 5.27 -5.10
N LEU A 102 19.68 5.59 -4.41
CA LEU A 102 19.63 5.59 -2.96
C LEU A 102 19.65 4.16 -2.41
N LEU A 103 18.76 3.29 -2.88
CA LEU A 103 18.68 1.89 -2.44
C LEU A 103 19.98 1.12 -2.70
N ALA A 104 20.70 1.44 -3.79
CA ALA A 104 21.99 0.85 -4.09
C ALA A 104 23.06 1.08 -3.00
N LYS A 105 22.87 2.05 -2.12
CA LYS A 105 23.75 2.34 -0.96
C LYS A 105 23.34 1.61 0.32
N TYR A 106 22.32 0.75 0.25
CA TYR A 106 21.74 0.05 1.40
C TYR A 106 21.59 -1.46 1.17
N LYS A 107 22.38 -2.03 0.28
CA LYS A 107 22.29 -3.47 -0.01
C LYS A 107 22.52 -4.30 1.26
N SER A 108 21.54 -5.12 1.61
CA SER A 108 21.46 -5.90 2.85
C SER A 108 21.46 -7.41 2.59
N PRO A 109 22.06 -8.24 3.45
CA PRO A 109 21.85 -9.69 3.42
C PRO A 109 20.45 -10.03 3.95
N ARG A 110 19.90 -11.15 3.47
CA ARG A 110 18.71 -11.76 4.04
C ARG A 110 19.09 -12.82 5.08
N PHE A 111 18.30 -12.88 6.15
CA PHE A 111 18.40 -13.92 7.18
C PHE A 111 17.04 -14.60 7.37
N ASP A 112 17.00 -15.92 7.35
CA ASP A 112 15.77 -16.73 7.49
C ASP A 112 15.08 -16.56 8.85
N TYR A 113 15.83 -16.14 9.88
CA TYR A 113 15.29 -15.87 11.21
C TYR A 113 14.68 -14.47 11.36
N LEU A 114 14.86 -13.57 10.38
CA LEU A 114 14.27 -12.23 10.36
C LEU A 114 12.97 -12.19 9.53
N PRO A 115 12.12 -11.22 9.79
CA PRO A 115 10.94 -10.98 8.97
C PRO A 115 11.32 -10.52 7.56
N PRO A 116 10.37 -10.53 6.58
CA PRO A 116 10.65 -10.14 5.20
C PRO A 116 10.99 -8.65 5.02
N PHE A 117 10.68 -7.82 6.01
CA PHE A 117 11.02 -6.41 6.02
C PHE A 117 11.94 -6.09 7.19
N THR A 118 13.17 -5.63 6.89
CA THR A 118 14.22 -5.35 7.87
C THR A 118 14.71 -3.91 7.85
N GLY A 119 14.24 -3.12 6.89
CA GLY A 119 14.56 -1.73 6.65
C GLY A 119 14.42 -1.41 5.18
N GLY A 120 14.15 -0.15 4.86
CA GLY A 120 13.91 0.25 3.48
C GLY A 120 13.03 1.47 3.35
N LEU A 121 12.38 1.59 2.20
CA LEU A 121 11.43 2.65 1.89
C LEU A 121 10.01 2.21 2.27
N VAL A 122 9.27 3.07 2.96
CA VAL A 122 7.84 2.88 3.30
C VAL A 122 7.08 4.13 2.92
N GLY A 123 5.92 3.98 2.30
CA GLY A 123 5.05 5.09 1.92
C GLY A 123 4.22 4.76 0.70
N TYR A 124 4.10 5.71 -0.25
CA TYR A 124 3.27 5.51 -1.42
C TYR A 124 3.86 6.09 -2.71
N PHE A 125 3.46 5.47 -3.82
CA PHE A 125 3.47 6.02 -5.17
C PHE A 125 2.02 6.33 -5.54
N SER A 126 1.73 7.55 -6.02
CA SER A 126 0.38 7.94 -6.39
C SER A 126 -0.11 7.22 -7.65
N TYR A 127 -1.42 7.30 -7.94
CA TYR A 127 -1.96 6.92 -9.23
C TYR A 127 -1.30 7.71 -10.36
N ASP A 128 -1.05 9.00 -10.13
CA ASP A 128 -0.52 9.93 -11.13
C ASP A 128 0.97 9.68 -11.43
N TYR A 129 1.66 8.85 -10.63
CA TYR A 129 3.02 8.38 -10.88
C TYR A 129 3.19 7.70 -12.25
N LEU A 130 2.10 7.12 -12.80
CA LEU A 130 2.09 6.56 -14.17
C LEU A 130 2.64 7.55 -15.21
N GLY A 131 2.44 8.85 -15.02
CA GLY A 131 2.92 9.88 -15.95
C GLY A 131 4.45 9.93 -16.13
N TYR A 132 5.23 9.34 -15.22
CA TYR A 132 6.69 9.24 -15.33
C TYR A 132 7.12 8.04 -16.17
N SER A 133 6.45 6.90 -16.05
CA SER A 133 6.74 5.69 -16.84
C SER A 133 6.04 5.68 -18.20
N GLU A 134 4.90 6.38 -18.33
CA GLU A 134 4.08 6.44 -19.54
C GLU A 134 3.69 7.90 -19.86
N PRO A 135 4.57 8.67 -20.50
CA PRO A 135 4.33 10.10 -20.77
C PRO A 135 3.07 10.39 -21.60
N SER A 136 2.59 9.40 -22.38
CA SER A 136 1.37 9.56 -23.20
C SER A 136 0.09 9.76 -22.40
N VAL A 137 0.10 9.43 -21.09
CA VAL A 137 -1.03 9.66 -20.17
C VAL A 137 -0.89 10.93 -19.35
N LYS A 138 0.29 11.56 -19.36
CA LYS A 138 0.53 12.79 -18.60
C LYS A 138 -0.33 13.93 -19.13
N ARG A 139 -1.08 14.55 -18.24
CA ARG A 139 -1.93 15.72 -18.54
C ARG A 139 -1.76 16.76 -17.45
N GLU A 140 -1.91 18.02 -17.85
CA GLU A 140 -2.16 19.08 -16.89
C GLU A 140 -3.62 18.95 -16.42
N VAL A 141 -3.80 18.62 -15.16
CA VAL A 141 -5.10 18.47 -14.49
C VAL A 141 -5.13 19.33 -13.23
N GLU A 142 -6.33 19.65 -12.76
CA GLU A 142 -6.47 20.41 -11.53
C GLU A 142 -5.93 19.66 -10.31
N ASP A 143 -5.08 20.33 -9.53
CA ASP A 143 -4.56 19.84 -8.25
C ASP A 143 -4.50 20.94 -7.20
N SER A 144 -5.67 21.30 -6.68
CA SER A 144 -5.82 22.33 -5.64
C SER A 144 -5.22 21.91 -4.28
N GLU A 145 -4.90 20.64 -4.09
CA GLU A 145 -4.43 20.09 -2.82
C GLU A 145 -2.93 19.77 -2.82
N ALA A 146 -2.25 19.91 -3.95
CA ALA A 146 -0.83 19.59 -4.15
C ALA A 146 -0.50 18.16 -3.68
N PHE A 147 -1.21 17.15 -4.25
CA PHE A 147 -0.95 15.76 -3.95
C PHE A 147 0.42 15.34 -4.50
N LYS A 148 1.20 14.68 -3.63
CA LYS A 148 2.51 14.17 -4.02
C LYS A 148 2.37 12.97 -4.94
N ASP A 149 3.23 12.90 -5.97
CA ASP A 149 3.35 11.75 -6.85
C ASP A 149 4.09 10.60 -6.15
N VAL A 150 5.06 10.96 -5.30
CA VAL A 150 5.82 10.05 -4.43
C VAL A 150 5.90 10.63 -3.05
N ASP A 151 5.66 9.82 -2.02
CA ASP A 151 5.92 10.16 -0.61
C ASP A 151 6.41 8.90 0.10
N LEU A 152 7.72 8.80 0.27
CA LEU A 152 8.42 7.66 0.83
C LEU A 152 9.32 8.10 1.99
N MET A 153 9.44 7.26 2.98
CA MET A 153 10.30 7.44 4.14
C MET A 153 11.33 6.32 4.21
N LEU A 154 12.61 6.67 4.39
CA LEU A 154 13.71 5.70 4.52
C LEU A 154 13.92 5.34 5.98
N PHE A 155 13.67 4.09 6.32
CA PHE A 155 13.83 3.55 7.67
C PHE A 155 14.99 2.56 7.75
N ASP A 156 15.90 2.79 8.68
CA ASP A 156 16.97 1.87 9.04
C ASP A 156 16.70 1.09 10.34
N LYS A 157 15.55 1.37 10.97
CA LYS A 157 15.05 0.73 12.18
C LYS A 157 13.64 0.20 11.94
N VAL A 158 13.37 -1.02 12.37
CA VAL A 158 12.06 -1.66 12.24
C VAL A 158 11.69 -2.37 13.55
N ILE A 159 10.43 -2.24 13.94
CA ILE A 159 9.82 -3.00 15.03
C ILE A 159 8.83 -3.96 14.37
N ALA A 160 9.08 -5.27 14.49
CA ALA A 160 8.22 -6.29 13.94
C ALA A 160 7.58 -7.13 15.05
N PHE A 161 6.25 -7.09 15.15
CA PHE A 161 5.50 -8.01 16.01
C PHE A 161 5.29 -9.32 15.24
N ASP A 162 5.85 -10.42 15.72
CA ASP A 162 5.57 -11.77 15.23
C ASP A 162 4.35 -12.31 15.98
N ASN A 163 3.18 -12.20 15.35
CA ASN A 163 1.90 -12.56 15.93
C ASN A 163 1.75 -14.07 16.17
N VAL A 164 2.52 -14.90 15.44
CA VAL A 164 2.54 -16.36 15.61
C VAL A 164 3.41 -16.76 16.79
N ARG A 165 4.63 -16.20 16.89
CA ARG A 165 5.59 -16.54 17.95
C ARG A 165 5.39 -15.72 19.24
N GLN A 166 4.47 -14.76 19.23
CA GLN A 166 4.20 -13.82 20.33
C GLN A 166 5.49 -13.11 20.79
N LYS A 167 6.23 -12.57 19.81
CA LYS A 167 7.49 -11.87 20.05
C LYS A 167 7.48 -10.51 19.34
N ILE A 168 8.28 -9.60 19.87
CA ILE A 168 8.66 -8.36 19.19
C ILE A 168 10.12 -8.52 18.75
N ILE A 169 10.37 -8.39 17.46
CA ILE A 169 11.71 -8.39 16.87
C ILE A 169 12.07 -6.92 16.62
N LEU A 170 13.09 -6.45 17.33
CA LEU A 170 13.66 -5.14 17.09
C LEU A 170 14.80 -5.28 16.11
N ILE A 171 14.86 -4.41 15.11
CA ILE A 171 15.86 -4.45 14.05
C ILE A 171 16.49 -3.06 13.93
N ALA A 172 17.82 -3.00 13.86
CA ALA A 172 18.57 -1.79 13.56
C ALA A 172 19.71 -2.13 12.58
N ASN A 173 19.76 -1.41 11.46
CA ASN A 173 20.74 -1.66 10.41
C ASN A 173 22.04 -0.91 10.71
N MET A 174 23.14 -1.64 10.88
CA MET A 174 24.46 -1.02 10.95
C MET A 174 25.01 -0.70 9.56
N ARG A 175 25.79 0.34 9.41
CA ARG A 175 26.64 0.57 8.24
C ARG A 175 27.86 -0.33 8.32
N ILE A 176 28.13 -1.11 7.27
CA ILE A 176 29.26 -2.06 7.24
C ILE A 176 30.61 -1.31 7.23
N GLU A 177 30.68 -0.16 6.55
CA GLU A 177 31.86 0.69 6.48
C GLU A 177 32.34 1.20 7.85
N ASP A 178 31.44 1.31 8.82
CA ASP A 178 31.75 1.75 10.19
C ASP A 178 32.31 0.63 11.09
N GLY A 179 32.40 -0.60 10.61
CA GLY A 179 32.97 -1.74 11.31
C GLY A 179 32.35 -1.98 12.69
N SER A 180 33.20 -2.22 13.71
CA SER A 180 32.77 -2.48 15.08
C SER A 180 32.02 -1.30 15.72
N ASP A 181 32.33 -0.08 15.35
CA ASP A 181 31.63 1.10 15.87
C ASP A 181 30.21 1.16 15.34
N GLY A 182 30.00 0.81 14.07
CA GLY A 182 28.66 0.65 13.47
C GLY A 182 27.83 -0.41 14.19
N TYR A 183 28.45 -1.56 14.51
CA TYR A 183 27.82 -2.61 15.30
C TYR A 183 27.39 -2.11 16.69
N ASN A 184 28.28 -1.46 17.40
CA ASN A 184 28.02 -0.95 18.75
C ASN A 184 26.88 0.09 18.74
N ARG A 185 26.88 1.02 17.77
CA ARG A 185 25.78 2.01 17.61
C ARG A 185 24.45 1.32 17.34
N ALA A 186 24.38 0.35 16.42
CA ALA A 186 23.16 -0.37 16.13
C ALA A 186 22.68 -1.20 17.32
N ALA A 187 23.58 -1.84 18.07
CA ALA A 187 23.23 -2.56 19.30
C ALA A 187 22.69 -1.60 20.39
N GLU A 188 23.24 -0.40 20.51
CA GLU A 188 22.72 0.64 21.42
C GLU A 188 21.32 1.11 20.98
N GLU A 189 21.08 1.27 19.68
CA GLU A 189 19.74 1.60 19.17
C GLU A 189 18.70 0.51 19.49
N LEU A 190 19.06 -0.76 19.42
CA LEU A 190 18.19 -1.86 19.87
C LEU A 190 17.82 -1.73 21.35
N HIS A 191 18.78 -1.34 22.20
CA HIS A 191 18.52 -1.10 23.62
C HIS A 191 17.58 0.09 23.83
N LYS A 192 17.79 1.21 23.11
CA LYS A 192 16.93 2.40 23.15
C LYS A 192 15.51 2.08 22.70
N LEU A 193 15.35 1.29 21.62
CA LEU A 193 14.05 0.83 21.14
C LEU A 193 13.31 0.00 22.20
N ALA A 194 14.02 -0.93 22.84
CA ALA A 194 13.42 -1.76 23.89
C ALA A 194 12.97 -0.92 25.10
N GLU A 195 13.78 0.02 25.53
CA GLU A 195 13.43 0.95 26.62
C GLU A 195 12.27 1.88 26.23
N LEU A 196 12.27 2.38 25.00
CA LEU A 196 11.17 3.21 24.48
C LEU A 196 9.84 2.46 24.51
N LEU A 197 9.80 1.22 24.04
CA LEU A 197 8.57 0.42 24.03
C LEU A 197 8.08 0.08 25.44
N LYS A 198 8.98 -0.14 26.40
CA LYS A 198 8.63 -0.47 27.79
C LYS A 198 8.18 0.73 28.60
N ASN A 199 8.89 1.85 28.47
CA ASN A 199 8.81 2.98 29.40
C ASN A 199 8.40 4.30 28.71
N GLY A 200 8.22 4.31 27.38
CA GLY A 200 7.86 5.50 26.61
C GLY A 200 6.47 6.03 26.97
N LYS A 201 6.34 7.34 26.96
CA LYS A 201 5.04 7.99 27.14
C LYS A 201 4.22 7.87 25.87
N LYS A 202 2.91 7.72 26.03
CA LYS A 202 1.96 7.68 24.89
C LYS A 202 1.64 9.10 24.41
N SER A 203 1.48 9.25 23.11
CA SER A 203 0.98 10.50 22.51
C SER A 203 -0.42 10.81 23.03
N GLN A 204 -0.66 12.08 23.28
CA GLN A 204 -1.96 12.64 23.66
C GLN A 204 -2.63 13.35 22.48
N GLU A 205 -2.38 12.89 21.26
CA GLU A 205 -3.04 13.45 20.09
C GLU A 205 -4.56 13.36 20.21
N LYS A 206 -5.21 14.45 19.83
CA LYS A 206 -6.67 14.51 19.78
C LYS A 206 -7.20 13.55 18.72
N SER A 207 -8.25 12.83 19.03
CA SER A 207 -9.03 12.05 18.06
C SER A 207 -9.47 12.93 16.90
N GLY A 208 -9.45 12.36 15.71
CA GLY A 208 -9.90 13.03 14.50
C GLY A 208 -11.39 13.38 14.55
N ARG A 209 -11.74 14.57 14.06
CA ARG A 209 -13.13 15.05 14.02
C ARG A 209 -13.43 15.73 12.71
N LEU A 210 -14.56 15.37 12.11
CA LEU A 210 -15.16 16.11 11.01
C LEU A 210 -15.67 17.47 11.53
N LYS A 211 -15.38 18.55 10.80
CA LYS A 211 -15.76 19.94 11.16
C LYS A 211 -16.81 20.51 10.22
N GLY A 212 -17.32 19.73 9.30
CA GLY A 212 -18.33 20.14 8.34
C GLY A 212 -18.92 18.93 7.62
N GLU A 213 -19.80 19.22 6.67
CA GLU A 213 -20.40 18.20 5.83
C GLU A 213 -19.39 17.59 4.86
N VAL A 214 -19.58 16.31 4.56
CA VAL A 214 -18.82 15.59 3.54
C VAL A 214 -19.39 15.96 2.17
N THR A 215 -18.57 16.54 1.31
CA THR A 215 -18.98 16.99 -0.03
C THR A 215 -18.29 16.16 -1.11
N PRO A 216 -19.02 15.69 -2.13
CA PRO A 216 -18.42 15.04 -3.29
C PRO A 216 -17.78 16.07 -4.22
N LEU A 217 -16.73 15.67 -4.95
CA LEU A 217 -16.13 16.48 -6.02
C LEU A 217 -17.08 16.62 -7.20
N PHE A 218 -17.74 15.53 -7.56
CA PHE A 218 -18.77 15.50 -8.59
C PHE A 218 -20.12 15.18 -7.97
N ASN A 219 -21.13 16.03 -8.23
CA ASN A 219 -22.51 15.72 -7.87
C ASN A 219 -23.06 14.56 -8.73
N LYS A 220 -24.30 14.13 -8.47
CA LYS A 220 -24.90 12.98 -9.18
C LYS A 220 -24.99 13.22 -10.69
N GLU A 221 -25.42 14.40 -11.10
CA GLU A 221 -25.60 14.76 -12.50
C GLU A 221 -24.26 14.78 -13.25
N GLU A 222 -23.24 15.37 -12.66
CA GLU A 222 -21.87 15.43 -13.23
C GLU A 222 -21.26 14.04 -13.37
N TYR A 223 -21.38 13.20 -12.32
CA TYR A 223 -20.86 11.84 -12.37
C TYR A 223 -21.61 10.98 -13.41
N CYS A 224 -22.94 11.08 -13.46
CA CYS A 224 -23.73 10.36 -14.47
C CYS A 224 -23.38 10.80 -15.91
N ALA A 225 -23.11 12.09 -16.12
CA ALA A 225 -22.64 12.57 -17.42
C ALA A 225 -21.27 12.02 -17.80
N MET A 226 -20.34 11.87 -16.84
CA MET A 226 -19.05 11.20 -17.08
C MET A 226 -19.24 9.72 -17.48
N VAL A 227 -20.13 9.01 -16.79
CA VAL A 227 -20.45 7.60 -17.12
C VAL A 227 -20.99 7.48 -18.54
N GLU A 228 -21.92 8.34 -18.99
CA GLU A 228 -22.44 8.30 -20.37
C GLU A 228 -21.35 8.62 -21.41
N ARG A 229 -20.45 9.54 -21.13
CA ARG A 229 -19.29 9.81 -22.00
C ARG A 229 -18.37 8.59 -22.09
N ALA A 230 -18.08 7.93 -20.97
CA ALA A 230 -17.29 6.71 -20.94
C ALA A 230 -17.94 5.58 -21.75
N LYS A 231 -19.27 5.39 -21.63
CA LYS A 231 -20.04 4.43 -22.44
C LYS A 231 -19.98 4.74 -23.94
N THR A 232 -19.86 5.99 -24.32
CA THR A 232 -19.66 6.36 -25.74
C THR A 232 -18.32 5.82 -26.24
N HIS A 233 -17.22 6.01 -25.51
CA HIS A 233 -15.91 5.47 -25.85
C HIS A 233 -15.89 3.93 -25.90
N ILE A 234 -16.67 3.27 -25.03
CA ILE A 234 -16.83 1.81 -25.08
C ILE A 234 -17.55 1.38 -26.39
N ARG A 235 -18.63 2.06 -26.77
CA ARG A 235 -19.38 1.76 -28.01
C ARG A 235 -18.57 2.03 -29.28
N GLU A 236 -17.71 3.05 -29.25
CA GLU A 236 -16.80 3.41 -30.33
C GLU A 236 -15.60 2.46 -30.44
N GLY A 237 -15.37 1.60 -29.45
CA GLY A 237 -14.30 0.61 -29.42
C GLY A 237 -12.95 1.11 -28.92
N ASP A 238 -12.91 2.29 -28.29
CA ASP A 238 -11.70 2.84 -27.66
C ASP A 238 -11.23 1.98 -26.49
N ILE A 239 -12.17 1.50 -25.69
CA ILE A 239 -11.95 0.73 -24.46
C ILE A 239 -13.05 -0.31 -24.27
N PHE A 240 -12.80 -1.34 -23.45
CA PHE A 240 -13.81 -2.32 -23.03
C PHE A 240 -14.44 -1.95 -21.68
N GLN A 241 -13.61 -1.40 -20.78
CA GLN A 241 -13.97 -1.03 -19.42
C GLN A 241 -13.13 0.16 -18.96
N ILE A 242 -13.70 1.00 -18.09
CA ILE A 242 -13.00 2.09 -17.42
C ILE A 242 -13.51 2.23 -15.98
N VAL A 243 -12.63 2.60 -15.05
CA VAL A 243 -13.01 2.88 -13.66
C VAL A 243 -13.05 4.39 -13.45
N LEU A 244 -14.25 4.93 -13.23
CA LEU A 244 -14.45 6.34 -12.87
C LEU A 244 -14.59 6.48 -11.36
N SER A 245 -14.00 7.54 -10.80
CA SER A 245 -13.97 7.77 -9.36
C SER A 245 -14.55 9.11 -8.95
N ASN A 246 -14.96 9.18 -7.68
CA ASN A 246 -15.40 10.43 -7.05
C ASN A 246 -14.67 10.61 -5.72
N ARG A 247 -14.25 11.84 -5.43
CA ARG A 247 -13.55 12.20 -4.20
C ARG A 247 -14.53 12.90 -3.27
N LEU A 248 -14.64 12.38 -2.05
CA LEU A 248 -15.39 13.00 -0.96
C LEU A 248 -14.42 13.73 -0.06
N SER A 249 -14.75 14.91 0.41
CA SER A 249 -13.89 15.69 1.30
C SER A 249 -14.70 16.44 2.36
N ALA A 250 -14.08 16.65 3.51
CA ALA A 250 -14.62 17.47 4.59
C ALA A 250 -13.50 18.18 5.36
N PRO A 251 -13.75 19.35 5.96
CA PRO A 251 -12.83 19.94 6.95
C PRO A 251 -12.61 18.96 8.10
N PHE A 252 -11.35 18.81 8.55
CA PHE A 252 -10.97 17.81 9.53
C PHE A 252 -9.87 18.32 10.48
N GLU A 253 -10.01 17.98 11.75
CA GLU A 253 -9.04 18.30 12.80
C GLU A 253 -8.67 17.06 13.59
N GLY A 254 -7.44 16.95 14.10
CA GLY A 254 -6.95 15.83 14.88
C GLY A 254 -6.26 14.77 14.03
N SER A 255 -6.04 13.58 14.61
CA SER A 255 -5.30 12.46 14.00
C SER A 255 -6.23 11.39 13.45
N LEU A 256 -5.79 10.73 12.37
CA LEU A 256 -6.48 9.56 11.81
C LEU A 256 -6.16 8.24 12.54
N LEU A 257 -5.34 8.25 13.59
CA LEU A 257 -5.00 7.00 14.29
C LEU A 257 -6.23 6.29 14.86
N ASN A 258 -7.19 7.02 15.43
CA ASN A 258 -8.43 6.40 15.92
C ASN A 258 -9.34 5.94 14.76
N THR A 259 -9.33 6.63 13.62
CA THR A 259 -9.97 6.14 12.40
C THR A 259 -9.38 4.80 11.95
N TYR A 260 -8.06 4.67 11.99
CA TYR A 260 -7.39 3.40 11.72
C TYR A 260 -7.80 2.31 12.70
N ARG A 261 -7.84 2.60 14.01
CA ARG A 261 -8.28 1.65 15.04
C ARG A 261 -9.70 1.14 14.78
N VAL A 262 -10.59 2.01 14.35
CA VAL A 262 -11.96 1.63 13.97
C VAL A 262 -11.98 0.79 12.69
N LEU A 263 -11.22 1.20 11.65
CA LEU A 263 -11.12 0.43 10.40
C LEU A 263 -10.72 -1.03 10.65
N ARG A 264 -9.79 -1.28 11.58
CA ARG A 264 -9.36 -2.64 11.96
C ARG A 264 -10.52 -3.52 12.43
N THR A 265 -11.56 -2.93 12.98
CA THR A 265 -12.69 -3.67 13.54
C THR A 265 -13.87 -3.82 12.58
N ILE A 266 -14.12 -2.79 11.76
CA ILE A 266 -15.29 -2.79 10.87
C ILE A 266 -14.98 -3.26 9.44
N ASN A 267 -13.72 -3.18 9.02
CA ASN A 267 -13.29 -3.57 7.68
C ASN A 267 -11.91 -4.25 7.67
N PRO A 268 -11.73 -5.36 8.42
CA PRO A 268 -10.46 -6.09 8.45
C PRO A 268 -10.09 -6.56 7.03
N SER A 269 -8.86 -6.30 6.61
CA SER A 269 -8.39 -6.51 5.24
C SER A 269 -6.98 -7.11 5.23
N PRO A 270 -6.54 -7.74 4.12
CA PRO A 270 -5.18 -8.28 3.98
C PRO A 270 -4.10 -7.23 4.18
N TYR A 271 -4.35 -5.99 3.79
CA TYR A 271 -3.45 -4.86 3.98
C TYR A 271 -4.12 -3.80 4.83
N MET A 272 -3.69 -3.71 6.06
CA MET A 272 -4.06 -2.65 6.99
C MET A 272 -2.85 -1.74 7.18
N PHE A 273 -3.02 -0.45 7.01
CA PHE A 273 -1.93 0.49 7.13
C PHE A 273 -2.33 1.82 7.71
N TYR A 274 -1.40 2.38 8.45
CA TYR A 274 -1.41 3.73 8.94
C TYR A 274 -0.03 4.34 8.73
N PHE A 275 0.05 5.55 8.23
CA PHE A 275 1.28 6.32 8.26
C PHE A 275 1.01 7.82 8.39
N SER A 276 1.98 8.52 8.97
CA SER A 276 2.02 9.97 9.10
C SER A 276 3.36 10.48 8.62
N GLY A 277 3.35 11.54 7.83
CA GLY A 277 4.50 12.26 7.31
C GLY A 277 4.42 13.75 7.64
N THR A 278 5.17 14.58 6.92
CA THR A 278 5.24 16.03 7.14
C THR A 278 3.88 16.72 6.99
N ASP A 279 3.10 16.38 5.95
CA ASP A 279 1.86 17.08 5.59
C ASP A 279 0.69 16.14 5.27
N VAL A 280 0.91 14.83 5.38
CA VAL A 280 -0.09 13.81 5.08
C VAL A 280 -0.19 12.79 6.20
N GLU A 281 -1.41 12.34 6.47
CA GLU A 281 -1.70 11.23 7.37
C GLU A 281 -2.69 10.30 6.65
N VAL A 282 -2.44 9.00 6.65
CA VAL A 282 -3.23 8.00 5.92
C VAL A 282 -3.62 6.86 6.83
N ALA A 283 -4.88 6.44 6.73
CA ALA A 283 -5.41 5.25 7.36
C ALA A 283 -6.16 4.42 6.31
N GLY A 284 -5.86 3.14 6.20
CA GLY A 284 -6.46 2.32 5.15
C GLY A 284 -6.58 0.85 5.46
N ALA A 285 -7.45 0.20 4.69
CA ALA A 285 -7.81 -1.21 4.78
C ALA A 285 -8.01 -1.78 3.37
N SER A 286 -6.90 -2.00 2.64
CA SER A 286 -6.96 -2.49 1.25
C SER A 286 -7.14 -4.00 1.19
N PRO A 287 -8.09 -4.49 0.40
CA PRO A 287 -8.26 -5.92 0.17
C PRO A 287 -7.32 -6.49 -0.91
N GLU A 288 -6.61 -5.64 -1.66
CA GLU A 288 -6.00 -6.03 -2.93
C GLU A 288 -4.51 -5.71 -3.00
N THR A 289 -3.70 -6.73 -3.30
CA THR A 289 -2.27 -6.56 -3.62
C THR A 289 -2.13 -5.85 -4.96
N LEU A 290 -1.21 -4.87 -5.03
CA LEU A 290 -0.78 -4.35 -6.32
C LEU A 290 0.24 -5.29 -6.96
N VAL A 291 1.42 -5.38 -6.34
CA VAL A 291 2.48 -6.30 -6.74
C VAL A 291 3.36 -6.63 -5.54
N LYS A 292 3.76 -7.90 -5.45
CA LYS A 292 4.74 -8.41 -4.49
C LYS A 292 5.94 -8.93 -5.24
N LEU A 293 7.14 -8.62 -4.74
CA LEU A 293 8.41 -9.17 -5.20
C LEU A 293 9.12 -9.81 -4.00
N GLU A 294 9.35 -11.11 -4.06
CA GLU A 294 10.02 -11.85 -3.00
C GLU A 294 11.00 -12.86 -3.62
N ASP A 295 12.27 -12.70 -3.30
CA ASP A 295 13.37 -13.58 -3.77
C ASP A 295 13.40 -13.72 -5.30
N GLY A 296 13.18 -12.61 -6.02
CA GLY A 296 13.17 -12.57 -7.48
C GLY A 296 11.88 -13.07 -8.13
N VAL A 297 10.86 -13.38 -7.34
CA VAL A 297 9.55 -13.84 -7.83
C VAL A 297 8.50 -12.75 -7.64
N LEU A 298 7.87 -12.38 -8.75
CA LEU A 298 6.77 -11.42 -8.80
C LEU A 298 5.43 -12.15 -8.65
N HIS A 299 4.52 -11.54 -7.89
CA HIS A 299 3.13 -12.00 -7.79
C HIS A 299 2.16 -10.83 -7.88
N THR A 300 1.03 -11.05 -8.54
CA THR A 300 -0.18 -10.25 -8.41
C THR A 300 -1.38 -11.15 -8.21
N PHE A 301 -2.42 -10.64 -7.53
CA PHE A 301 -3.56 -11.42 -7.07
C PHE A 301 -4.87 -10.78 -7.54
N PRO A 302 -5.24 -10.90 -8.82
CA PRO A 302 -6.50 -10.37 -9.34
C PRO A 302 -7.69 -10.91 -8.54
N LEU A 303 -8.57 -10.01 -8.11
CA LEU A 303 -9.82 -10.31 -7.42
C LEU A 303 -10.96 -9.68 -8.20
N ALA A 304 -12.01 -10.45 -8.50
CA ALA A 304 -13.25 -9.97 -9.09
C ALA A 304 -14.44 -10.83 -8.67
N GLY A 305 -15.62 -10.39 -9.00
CA GLY A 305 -16.85 -11.06 -8.60
C GLY A 305 -17.09 -11.01 -7.10
N THR A 306 -18.31 -10.79 -6.67
CA THR A 306 -18.62 -10.68 -5.24
C THR A 306 -19.93 -11.37 -4.93
N ARG A 307 -19.94 -12.18 -3.86
CA ARG A 307 -21.16 -12.66 -3.21
C ARG A 307 -21.04 -12.46 -1.70
N PRO A 308 -22.16 -12.24 -1.00
CA PRO A 308 -22.17 -12.22 0.46
C PRO A 308 -21.82 -13.61 1.01
N ARG A 309 -21.39 -13.66 2.28
CA ARG A 309 -21.20 -14.92 2.99
C ARG A 309 -22.57 -15.53 3.35
N GLY A 310 -22.66 -16.84 3.20
CA GLY A 310 -23.83 -17.59 3.64
C GLY A 310 -23.97 -17.62 5.17
N LYS A 311 -25.20 -17.68 5.66
CA LYS A 311 -25.47 -17.83 7.12
C LYS A 311 -25.16 -19.23 7.63
N THR A 312 -25.10 -20.20 6.73
CA THR A 312 -24.74 -21.59 6.98
C THR A 312 -23.72 -22.04 5.97
N GLU A 313 -22.95 -23.09 6.26
CA GLU A 313 -21.96 -23.67 5.33
C GLU A 313 -22.63 -24.12 4.02
N LYS A 314 -23.85 -24.69 4.08
CA LYS A 314 -24.60 -25.10 2.90
C LYS A 314 -24.97 -23.91 2.01
N GLU A 315 -25.38 -22.81 2.59
CA GLU A 315 -25.70 -21.55 1.89
C GLU A 315 -24.44 -20.93 1.30
N ASP A 316 -23.33 -20.91 2.05
CA ASP A 316 -22.02 -20.41 1.61
C ASP A 316 -21.52 -21.17 0.38
N LEU A 317 -21.59 -22.51 0.39
CA LEU A 317 -21.25 -23.35 -0.74
C LEU A 317 -22.22 -23.18 -1.95
N ALA A 318 -23.48 -22.85 -1.72
CA ALA A 318 -24.42 -22.55 -2.79
C ALA A 318 -24.07 -21.24 -3.49
N LEU A 319 -23.76 -20.18 -2.73
CA LEU A 319 -23.31 -18.88 -3.24
C LEU A 319 -21.97 -18.97 -3.99
N GLU A 320 -21.05 -19.82 -3.51
CA GLU A 320 -19.81 -20.12 -4.22
C GLU A 320 -20.06 -20.72 -5.59
N ARG A 321 -20.95 -21.74 -5.67
CA ARG A 321 -21.28 -22.37 -6.96
C ARG A 321 -21.97 -21.41 -7.91
N GLU A 322 -22.85 -20.56 -7.38
CA GLU A 322 -23.51 -19.52 -8.16
C GLU A 322 -22.46 -18.53 -8.73
N LEU A 323 -21.52 -18.06 -7.90
CA LEU A 323 -20.47 -17.16 -8.33
C LEU A 323 -19.59 -17.77 -9.41
N LEU A 324 -19.17 -19.02 -9.24
CA LEU A 324 -18.35 -19.74 -10.22
C LEU A 324 -19.10 -20.16 -11.48
N ALA A 325 -20.43 -20.09 -11.50
CA ALA A 325 -21.27 -20.33 -12.67
C ALA A 325 -21.69 -19.05 -13.40
N ASP A 326 -21.36 -17.87 -12.83
CA ASP A 326 -21.71 -16.58 -13.42
C ASP A 326 -20.71 -16.23 -14.54
N GLU A 327 -21.15 -16.41 -15.80
CA GLU A 327 -20.31 -16.17 -16.98
C GLU A 327 -19.79 -14.74 -17.07
N LYS A 328 -20.57 -13.74 -16.61
CA LYS A 328 -20.18 -12.34 -16.63
C LYS A 328 -19.03 -12.08 -15.64
N GLU A 329 -19.17 -12.56 -14.40
CA GLU A 329 -18.16 -12.43 -13.36
C GLU A 329 -16.85 -13.14 -13.75
N LEU A 330 -16.97 -14.34 -14.36
CA LEU A 330 -15.81 -15.09 -14.87
C LEU A 330 -15.14 -14.36 -16.05
N ALA A 331 -15.90 -13.77 -16.97
CA ALA A 331 -15.34 -13.02 -18.09
C ALA A 331 -14.57 -11.77 -17.61
N GLU A 332 -15.14 -11.02 -16.66
CA GLU A 332 -14.48 -9.89 -16.02
C GLU A 332 -13.21 -10.31 -15.29
N HIS A 333 -13.29 -11.38 -14.50
CA HIS A 333 -12.12 -11.91 -13.79
C HIS A 333 -11.00 -12.37 -14.73
N ASN A 334 -11.33 -13.07 -15.82
CA ASN A 334 -10.35 -13.49 -16.83
C ASN A 334 -9.65 -12.29 -17.49
N MET A 335 -10.37 -11.21 -17.75
CA MET A 335 -9.79 -9.97 -18.27
C MET A 335 -8.76 -9.40 -17.28
N LEU A 336 -9.03 -9.39 -15.96
CA LEU A 336 -8.10 -8.93 -14.94
C LEU A 336 -6.89 -9.85 -14.81
N VAL A 337 -7.05 -11.15 -14.92
CA VAL A 337 -5.95 -12.13 -14.94
C VAL A 337 -5.04 -11.87 -16.15
N ASP A 338 -5.61 -11.66 -17.35
CA ASP A 338 -4.84 -11.38 -18.56
C ASP A 338 -4.11 -10.05 -18.45
N LEU A 339 -4.73 -9.05 -17.84
CA LEU A 339 -4.07 -7.76 -17.57
C LEU A 339 -2.89 -7.93 -16.62
N GLY A 340 -3.05 -8.69 -15.53
CA GLY A 340 -1.95 -9.03 -14.62
C GLY A 340 -0.82 -9.80 -15.29
N ARG A 341 -1.14 -10.76 -16.17
CA ARG A 341 -0.14 -11.47 -16.98
C ARG A 341 0.63 -10.52 -17.91
N ASN A 342 -0.08 -9.59 -18.55
CA ASN A 342 0.52 -8.60 -19.42
C ASN A 342 1.44 -7.64 -18.64
N ASP A 343 1.01 -7.18 -17.48
CA ASP A 343 1.79 -6.27 -16.64
C ASP A 343 3.08 -6.94 -16.13
N LEU A 344 2.99 -8.15 -15.56
CA LEU A 344 4.17 -8.90 -15.15
C LEU A 344 5.05 -9.31 -16.34
N GLY A 345 4.45 -9.55 -17.51
CA GLY A 345 5.18 -9.91 -18.74
C GLY A 345 6.19 -8.86 -19.21
N LYS A 346 5.94 -7.59 -18.91
CA LYS A 346 6.85 -6.48 -19.26
C LYS A 346 8.22 -6.58 -18.57
N ILE A 347 8.26 -7.18 -17.38
CA ILE A 347 9.44 -7.20 -16.49
C ILE A 347 9.91 -8.60 -16.13
N SER A 348 9.16 -9.63 -16.49
CA SER A 348 9.52 -11.03 -16.20
C SER A 348 10.43 -11.63 -17.26
N THR A 349 11.23 -12.60 -16.86
CA THR A 349 11.99 -13.47 -17.76
C THR A 349 11.01 -14.19 -18.69
N PHE A 350 11.36 -14.20 -19.98
CA PHE A 350 10.49 -14.79 -21.02
C PHE A 350 10.13 -16.26 -20.69
N GLY A 351 8.84 -16.60 -20.78
CA GLY A 351 8.34 -17.94 -20.53
C GLY A 351 8.08 -18.28 -19.05
N THR A 352 8.35 -17.35 -18.10
CA THR A 352 8.14 -17.59 -16.66
C THR A 352 6.80 -17.10 -16.12
N VAL A 353 6.07 -16.28 -16.89
CA VAL A 353 4.73 -15.81 -16.48
C VAL A 353 3.73 -16.94 -16.55
N SER A 354 3.11 -17.25 -15.42
CA SER A 354 2.14 -18.33 -15.30
C SER A 354 1.00 -17.95 -14.33
N VAL A 355 -0.14 -18.61 -14.47
CA VAL A 355 -1.24 -18.54 -13.52
C VAL A 355 -1.14 -19.76 -12.61
N GLU A 356 -0.64 -19.57 -11.38
CA GLU A 356 -0.46 -20.66 -10.41
C GLU A 356 -1.79 -21.14 -9.85
N LYS A 357 -2.75 -20.23 -9.69
CA LYS A 357 -4.08 -20.51 -9.15
C LYS A 357 -5.09 -19.71 -9.95
N LEU A 358 -6.07 -20.39 -10.51
CA LEU A 358 -7.12 -19.78 -11.32
C LEU A 358 -8.50 -20.03 -10.70
N HIS A 359 -9.37 -19.02 -10.64
CA HIS A 359 -10.74 -19.08 -10.17
C HIS A 359 -10.91 -19.69 -8.77
N SER A 360 -10.04 -19.40 -7.84
CA SER A 360 -10.23 -19.80 -6.44
C SER A 360 -11.23 -18.90 -5.74
N ILE A 361 -11.95 -19.44 -4.76
CA ILE A 361 -12.81 -18.61 -3.91
C ILE A 361 -12.02 -18.14 -2.70
N GLU A 362 -11.86 -16.83 -2.62
CA GLU A 362 -11.27 -16.15 -1.46
C GLU A 362 -12.38 -15.66 -0.53
N ARG A 363 -12.40 -16.20 0.70
CA ARG A 363 -13.43 -15.89 1.70
C ARG A 363 -12.96 -14.86 2.69
N TYR A 364 -13.69 -13.76 2.76
CA TYR A 364 -13.51 -12.72 3.76
C TYR A 364 -14.63 -12.79 4.81
N SER A 365 -14.61 -11.90 5.78
CA SER A 365 -15.58 -11.91 6.89
C SER A 365 -17.05 -11.76 6.43
N HIS A 366 -17.31 -10.96 5.41
CA HIS A 366 -18.67 -10.62 4.96
C HIS A 366 -18.95 -10.96 3.49
N VAL A 367 -17.93 -11.19 2.70
CA VAL A 367 -18.03 -11.46 1.26
C VAL A 367 -17.07 -12.56 0.84
N MET A 368 -17.31 -13.14 -0.34
CA MET A 368 -16.38 -13.98 -1.07
C MET A 368 -16.14 -13.41 -2.46
N HIS A 369 -14.94 -13.63 -2.99
CA HIS A 369 -14.54 -13.20 -4.32
C HIS A 369 -13.93 -14.36 -5.11
N ILE A 370 -13.93 -14.24 -6.44
CA ILE A 370 -13.09 -15.07 -7.31
C ILE A 370 -11.68 -14.48 -7.27
N GLY A 371 -10.69 -15.29 -6.91
CA GLY A 371 -9.29 -14.91 -6.88
C GLY A 371 -8.43 -15.77 -7.79
N SER A 372 -7.38 -15.18 -8.32
CA SER A 372 -6.32 -15.88 -9.06
C SER A 372 -4.95 -15.41 -8.62
N THR A 373 -3.91 -16.21 -8.90
CA THR A 373 -2.52 -15.84 -8.62
C THR A 373 -1.74 -15.88 -9.92
N VAL A 374 -1.20 -14.74 -10.31
CA VAL A 374 -0.28 -14.63 -11.44
C VAL A 374 1.13 -14.48 -10.91
N ARG A 375 2.05 -15.28 -11.44
CA ARG A 375 3.47 -15.33 -11.06
C ARG A 375 4.35 -15.00 -12.26
N GLY A 376 5.52 -14.40 -11.99
CA GLY A 376 6.61 -14.25 -12.96
C GLY A 376 7.96 -14.20 -12.25
N GLU A 377 9.04 -14.57 -12.92
CA GLU A 377 10.40 -14.39 -12.41
C GLU A 377 10.96 -13.08 -12.97
N ILE A 378 11.33 -12.15 -12.07
CA ILE A 378 11.84 -10.85 -12.50
C ILE A 378 13.12 -11.01 -13.33
N ARG A 379 13.28 -10.22 -14.41
CA ARG A 379 14.52 -10.22 -15.18
C ARG A 379 15.68 -9.68 -14.34
N PRO A 380 16.92 -10.16 -14.58
CA PRO A 380 18.10 -9.71 -13.82
C PRO A 380 18.44 -8.22 -13.98
N ASP A 381 17.94 -7.56 -15.03
CA ASP A 381 18.11 -6.13 -15.31
C ASP A 381 16.97 -5.27 -14.71
N LYS A 382 16.05 -5.86 -13.97
CA LYS A 382 14.86 -5.23 -13.39
C LYS A 382 14.85 -5.31 -11.87
N ASP A 383 14.15 -4.37 -11.24
CA ASP A 383 14.04 -4.26 -9.79
C ASP A 383 12.60 -3.97 -9.31
N ALA A 384 12.44 -3.71 -8.01
CA ALA A 384 11.15 -3.41 -7.40
C ALA A 384 10.49 -2.14 -7.96
N LEU A 385 11.29 -1.15 -8.36
CA LEU A 385 10.78 0.11 -8.94
C LEU A 385 10.23 -0.14 -10.35
N ASP A 386 10.93 -0.95 -11.17
CA ASP A 386 10.41 -1.40 -12.47
C ASP A 386 9.10 -2.17 -12.31
N ALA A 387 8.96 -2.96 -11.22
CA ALA A 387 7.72 -3.70 -10.96
C ALA A 387 6.54 -2.76 -10.65
N ILE A 388 6.76 -1.70 -9.86
CA ILE A 388 5.75 -0.66 -9.62
C ILE A 388 5.37 0.02 -10.93
N GLU A 389 6.33 0.46 -11.73
CA GLU A 389 6.11 1.15 -13.01
C GLU A 389 5.35 0.28 -14.02
N ALA A 390 5.61 -1.03 -14.04
CA ALA A 390 4.95 -1.94 -14.97
C ALA A 390 3.48 -2.22 -14.61
N VAL A 391 3.16 -2.26 -13.32
CA VAL A 391 1.84 -2.69 -12.82
C VAL A 391 0.92 -1.51 -12.50
N LEU A 392 1.47 -0.39 -12.00
CA LEU A 392 0.70 0.80 -11.63
C LEU A 392 0.14 1.54 -12.86
N PRO A 393 -1.14 1.98 -12.83
CA PRO A 393 -2.16 1.61 -11.87
C PRO A 393 -2.71 0.20 -12.13
N ALA A 394 -3.28 -0.40 -11.09
CA ALA A 394 -3.97 -1.68 -11.23
C ALA A 394 -5.11 -1.63 -12.25
N GLY A 395 -5.40 -2.75 -12.90
CA GLY A 395 -6.51 -2.86 -13.84
C GLY A 395 -7.86 -2.55 -13.23
N THR A 396 -8.06 -2.94 -11.97
CA THR A 396 -9.25 -2.66 -11.16
C THR A 396 -9.46 -1.18 -10.83
N LEU A 397 -8.47 -0.33 -11.10
CA LEU A 397 -8.51 1.13 -10.88
C LEU A 397 -8.33 1.94 -12.17
N SER A 398 -8.12 1.29 -13.30
CA SER A 398 -7.88 1.93 -14.61
C SER A 398 -8.90 1.48 -15.65
N GLY A 399 -8.65 0.37 -16.30
CA GLY A 399 -9.52 -0.19 -17.33
C GLY A 399 -8.73 -0.95 -18.39
N ALA A 400 -9.39 -1.32 -19.47
CA ALA A 400 -8.82 -2.11 -20.55
C ALA A 400 -9.23 -1.56 -21.93
N PRO A 401 -8.26 -1.29 -22.86
CA PRO A 401 -6.81 -1.29 -22.66
C PRO A 401 -6.33 -0.21 -21.69
N LYS A 402 -5.34 -0.54 -20.83
CA LYS A 402 -4.92 0.25 -19.68
C LYS A 402 -4.57 1.71 -20.06
N ILE A 403 -3.67 1.92 -21.00
CA ILE A 403 -3.17 3.26 -21.33
C ILE A 403 -4.29 4.16 -21.86
N ARG A 404 -5.13 3.64 -22.75
CA ARG A 404 -6.27 4.41 -23.28
C ARG A 404 -7.29 4.74 -22.20
N ALA A 405 -7.58 3.79 -21.31
CA ALA A 405 -8.44 4.03 -20.15
C ALA A 405 -7.87 5.13 -19.24
N CYS A 406 -6.57 5.10 -18.94
CA CYS A 406 -5.93 6.15 -18.13
C CYS A 406 -5.98 7.54 -18.78
N GLN A 407 -5.80 7.64 -20.11
CA GLN A 407 -5.98 8.89 -20.85
C GLN A 407 -7.40 9.43 -20.67
N LEU A 408 -8.41 8.58 -20.88
CA LEU A 408 -9.82 8.95 -20.73
C LEU A 408 -10.18 9.31 -19.28
N ILE A 409 -9.62 8.63 -18.29
CA ILE A 409 -9.77 9.00 -16.87
C ILE A 409 -9.29 10.43 -16.64
N GLY A 410 -8.09 10.77 -17.13
CA GLY A 410 -7.59 12.13 -17.04
C GLY A 410 -8.49 13.17 -17.72
N GLU A 411 -9.10 12.80 -18.87
CA GLU A 411 -10.04 13.67 -19.60
C GLU A 411 -11.37 13.86 -18.89
N LEU A 412 -11.90 12.79 -18.32
CA LEU A 412 -13.22 12.76 -17.73
C LEU A 412 -13.26 13.34 -16.32
N GLU A 413 -12.29 12.96 -15.49
CA GLU A 413 -12.20 13.40 -14.10
C GLU A 413 -11.53 14.78 -13.96
N ASN A 414 -10.59 15.13 -14.84
CA ASN A 414 -9.85 16.40 -14.85
C ASN A 414 -9.30 16.85 -13.48
N ASN A 415 -8.83 15.90 -12.66
CA ASN A 415 -8.17 16.17 -11.38
C ASN A 415 -7.21 15.06 -11.02
N LYS A 416 -6.15 15.36 -10.25
CA LYS A 416 -5.25 14.33 -9.72
C LYS A 416 -6.00 13.39 -8.79
N ARG A 417 -5.75 12.08 -8.95
CA ARG A 417 -6.24 11.05 -8.02
C ARG A 417 -5.42 10.99 -6.75
N GLY A 418 -4.15 11.39 -6.82
CA GLY A 418 -3.23 11.36 -5.70
C GLY A 418 -3.00 9.94 -5.18
N ILE A 419 -3.13 9.74 -3.87
CA ILE A 419 -2.88 8.45 -3.23
C ILE A 419 -3.86 7.37 -3.71
N TYR A 420 -5.11 7.72 -3.97
CA TYR A 420 -6.14 6.77 -4.38
C TYR A 420 -5.80 6.07 -5.71
N GLY A 421 -5.78 4.75 -5.68
CA GLY A 421 -5.42 3.92 -6.83
C GLY A 421 -3.92 3.80 -7.08
N GLY A 422 -3.10 4.39 -6.20
CA GLY A 422 -1.66 4.25 -6.18
C GLY A 422 -1.19 2.96 -5.48
N ALA A 423 0.10 2.87 -5.20
CA ALA A 423 0.75 1.79 -4.48
C ALA A 423 1.13 2.23 -3.07
N ILE A 424 0.76 1.45 -2.05
CA ILE A 424 1.18 1.67 -0.66
C ILE A 424 1.88 0.40 -0.15
N GLY A 425 3.03 0.55 0.50
CA GLY A 425 3.75 -0.57 1.07
C GLY A 425 5.20 -0.26 1.36
N TYR A 426 6.07 -1.24 1.14
CA TYR A 426 7.51 -1.11 1.39
C TYR A 426 8.36 -1.70 0.27
N ILE A 427 9.57 -1.16 0.13
CA ILE A 427 10.69 -1.74 -0.63
C ILE A 427 11.82 -1.97 0.37
N ASP A 428 12.20 -3.24 0.58
CA ASP A 428 13.21 -3.66 1.55
C ASP A 428 14.64 -3.49 0.99
N PHE A 429 15.63 -3.33 1.87
CA PHE A 429 17.05 -3.26 1.50
C PHE A 429 17.60 -4.54 0.85
N THR A 430 16.88 -5.65 0.93
CA THR A 430 17.19 -6.89 0.20
C THR A 430 16.71 -6.89 -1.24
N GLY A 431 15.94 -5.86 -1.64
CA GLY A 431 15.28 -5.76 -2.94
C GLY A 431 13.89 -6.38 -3.00
N ASN A 432 13.41 -6.97 -1.90
CA ASN A 432 12.04 -7.45 -1.77
C ASN A 432 11.06 -6.28 -1.64
N MET A 433 9.81 -6.49 -2.04
CA MET A 433 8.77 -5.47 -2.01
C MET A 433 7.41 -6.10 -1.75
N ASP A 434 6.57 -5.41 -1.00
CA ASP A 434 5.16 -5.76 -0.84
C ASP A 434 4.30 -4.50 -0.86
N THR A 435 3.38 -4.42 -1.83
CA THR A 435 2.54 -3.25 -2.04
C THR A 435 1.10 -3.63 -2.30
N CYS A 436 0.17 -2.85 -1.74
CA CYS A 436 -1.25 -2.94 -2.02
C CYS A 436 -1.72 -1.76 -2.89
N ILE A 437 -2.90 -1.93 -3.48
CA ILE A 437 -3.60 -0.85 -4.16
C ILE A 437 -4.18 0.09 -3.08
N ALA A 438 -3.96 1.39 -3.23
CA ALA A 438 -4.44 2.40 -2.30
C ALA A 438 -5.94 2.65 -2.47
N ILE A 439 -6.76 1.75 -1.93
CA ILE A 439 -8.22 1.83 -1.89
C ILE A 439 -8.73 1.63 -0.47
N ARG A 440 -9.99 1.99 -0.21
CA ARG A 440 -10.57 1.94 1.15
C ARG A 440 -9.73 2.73 2.15
N ILE A 441 -9.31 3.91 1.74
CA ILE A 441 -8.44 4.81 2.50
C ILE A 441 -9.18 6.07 2.91
N ALA A 442 -8.79 6.61 4.07
CA ALA A 442 -9.00 7.99 4.46
C ALA A 442 -7.61 8.65 4.58
N TYR A 443 -7.44 9.80 3.98
CA TYR A 443 -6.18 10.54 4.08
C TYR A 443 -6.44 12.01 4.40
N LYS A 444 -5.58 12.56 5.23
CA LYS A 444 -5.66 13.93 5.73
C LYS A 444 -4.55 14.77 5.14
N LYS A 445 -4.91 15.93 4.60
CA LYS A 445 -3.99 16.95 4.08
C LYS A 445 -4.68 18.32 4.12
N ASN A 446 -3.92 19.40 4.29
CA ASN A 446 -4.42 20.79 4.23
C ASN A 446 -5.65 21.06 5.13
N GLY A 447 -5.74 20.44 6.30
CA GLY A 447 -6.89 20.62 7.22
C GLY A 447 -8.18 19.95 6.73
N LYS A 448 -8.12 19.09 5.73
CA LYS A 448 -9.23 18.31 5.20
C LYS A 448 -8.95 16.82 5.32
N VAL A 449 -10.00 16.02 5.35
CA VAL A 449 -9.94 14.57 5.13
C VAL A 449 -10.58 14.25 3.79
N PHE A 450 -10.00 13.28 3.10
CA PHE A 450 -10.43 12.80 1.80
C PHE A 450 -10.70 11.30 1.85
N VAL A 451 -11.77 10.90 1.18
CA VAL A 451 -12.10 9.50 0.85
C VAL A 451 -12.43 9.47 -0.63
N ARG A 452 -11.80 8.57 -1.39
CA ARG A 452 -12.08 8.41 -2.82
C ARG A 452 -12.45 6.97 -3.11
N SER A 453 -13.37 6.79 -4.02
CA SER A 453 -13.85 5.49 -4.47
C SER A 453 -14.31 5.56 -5.92
N GLY A 454 -14.47 4.42 -6.58
CA GLY A 454 -14.86 4.38 -7.98
C GLY A 454 -15.68 3.14 -8.33
N ALA A 455 -16.29 3.20 -9.50
CA ALA A 455 -17.05 2.11 -10.10
C ALA A 455 -16.50 1.75 -11.49
N GLY A 456 -16.53 0.47 -11.83
CA GLY A 456 -16.16 -0.04 -13.15
C GLY A 456 -17.29 0.14 -14.15
N ILE A 457 -17.05 0.90 -15.21
CA ILE A 457 -18.04 1.23 -16.23
C ILE A 457 -17.86 0.32 -17.43
N VAL A 458 -18.93 -0.36 -17.81
CA VAL A 458 -19.06 -1.19 -19.02
C VAL A 458 -20.24 -0.71 -19.88
N ALA A 459 -20.41 -1.26 -21.05
CA ALA A 459 -21.46 -0.84 -22.01
C ALA A 459 -22.86 -0.79 -21.41
N ASP A 460 -23.20 -1.75 -20.56
CA ASP A 460 -24.51 -1.90 -19.93
C ASP A 460 -24.66 -1.19 -18.59
N SER A 461 -23.63 -0.48 -18.13
CA SER A 461 -23.65 0.24 -16.85
C SER A 461 -24.79 1.28 -16.82
N ASN A 462 -25.48 1.34 -15.68
CA ASN A 462 -26.49 2.34 -15.40
C ASN A 462 -25.85 3.49 -14.59
N PRO A 463 -25.81 4.73 -15.10
CA PRO A 463 -25.09 5.82 -14.46
C PRO A 463 -25.46 6.09 -13.00
N GLU A 464 -26.75 6.01 -12.65
CA GLU A 464 -27.21 6.23 -11.28
C GLU A 464 -26.75 5.13 -10.33
N LYS A 465 -26.81 3.86 -10.80
CA LYS A 465 -26.34 2.72 -10.00
C LYS A 465 -24.82 2.79 -9.77
N GLU A 466 -24.05 3.19 -10.79
CA GLU A 466 -22.60 3.37 -10.66
C GLU A 466 -22.24 4.51 -9.69
N PHE A 467 -23.01 5.61 -9.71
CA PHE A 467 -22.85 6.65 -8.70
C PHE A 467 -23.12 6.14 -7.28
N GLU A 468 -24.21 5.38 -7.09
CA GLU A 468 -24.53 4.76 -5.80
C GLU A 468 -23.46 3.75 -5.36
N GLU A 469 -22.94 2.94 -6.28
CA GLU A 469 -21.86 1.99 -6.01
C GLU A 469 -20.60 2.72 -5.54
N CYS A 470 -20.22 3.80 -6.23
CA CYS A 470 -19.11 4.63 -5.84
C CYS A 470 -19.27 5.13 -4.40
N LEU A 471 -20.43 5.70 -4.03
CA LEU A 471 -20.72 6.13 -2.66
C LEU A 471 -20.72 4.97 -1.65
N ASN A 472 -21.27 3.81 -2.04
CA ASN A 472 -21.30 2.64 -1.18
C ASN A 472 -19.91 2.14 -0.82
N LYS A 473 -18.96 2.17 -1.77
CA LYS A 473 -17.56 1.81 -1.55
C LYS A 473 -16.83 2.77 -0.59
N ALA A 474 -17.28 3.99 -0.47
CA ALA A 474 -16.73 4.97 0.48
C ALA A 474 -17.25 4.79 1.92
N LYS A 475 -18.41 4.13 2.10
CA LYS A 475 -19.13 4.08 3.39
C LYS A 475 -18.30 3.57 4.55
N SER A 476 -17.46 2.53 4.35
CA SER A 476 -16.66 1.98 5.44
C SER A 476 -15.64 2.99 5.98
N SER A 477 -14.97 3.72 5.09
CA SER A 477 -14.01 4.76 5.49
C SER A 477 -14.71 5.95 6.14
N LEU A 478 -15.85 6.39 5.60
CA LEU A 478 -16.65 7.47 6.20
C LEU A 478 -17.19 7.05 7.58
N ARG A 479 -17.69 5.83 7.72
CA ARG A 479 -18.18 5.32 9.00
C ARG A 479 -17.07 5.22 10.04
N ALA A 480 -15.86 4.86 9.62
CA ALA A 480 -14.69 4.84 10.51
C ALA A 480 -14.34 6.25 11.00
N LEU A 481 -14.43 7.28 10.13
CA LEU A 481 -14.21 8.68 10.51
C LEU A 481 -15.25 9.17 11.53
N GLU A 482 -16.52 8.79 11.37
CA GLU A 482 -17.59 9.13 12.30
C GLU A 482 -17.38 8.47 13.66
N LEU A 483 -17.19 7.14 13.68
CA LEU A 483 -17.02 6.37 14.90
C LEU A 483 -15.72 6.71 15.66
N ALA A 484 -14.66 7.12 14.95
CA ALA A 484 -13.40 7.51 15.56
C ALA A 484 -13.51 8.70 16.53
N GLN A 485 -14.56 9.52 16.39
CA GLN A 485 -14.81 10.66 17.27
C GLN A 485 -15.24 10.22 18.68
N GLU A 486 -15.78 9.01 18.81
CA GLU A 486 -16.29 8.42 20.06
C GLU A 486 -15.25 7.52 20.75
N VAL A 487 -14.10 7.26 20.08
CA VAL A 487 -13.05 6.39 20.62
C VAL A 487 -12.06 7.20 21.46
N GLU A 488 -11.87 6.76 22.72
CA GLU A 488 -10.89 7.32 23.66
C GLU A 488 -9.44 6.86 23.38
#